data_4f3bc5c66686d3ed2a94ebe22991f657
#
_entry.id   4f3bc5c66686d3ed2a94ebe22991f657
#
_cell.length_a   1.000
_cell.length_b   1.000
_cell.length_c   1.000
_cell.angle_alpha   90.00
_cell.angle_beta   90.00
_cell.angle_gamma   90.00
#
_symmetry.space_group_name_H-M   'P 1'
#
loop_
_entity.id
_entity.type
_entity.pdbx_description
1 polymer ?
#
loop_
_entity_poly.entity_id
_entity_poly.type
_entity_poly.pdbx_seq_one_letter_code
_entity_poly.pdbx_strand_id
1 'polypeptide(L)'
;MSVGPEFMRLLDDVRSALSHSHPCASLETLLGECMKMALSVKAKKVKAEAERPRTRTKAPRGRHIPAEVRRTVWKRDGSRCSFVSDDGRRCSATERLELHHRVPFGRGGAATVENLAVLCSLHNDLAARHDYGDVVMDRFTSRAVARPRPPHDQASGP
;
A
#
# COMPACT_ATOMS: atom_id res chain seq x y z
N MET A 1 8.74 -29.59 -7.82
CA MET A 1 8.90 -28.20 -8.23
C MET A 1 10.38 -27.94 -8.46
N SER A 2 10.76 -27.49 -9.66
CA SER A 2 12.12 -27.02 -9.92
C SER A 2 12.17 -25.51 -9.75
N VAL A 3 13.17 -25.02 -9.05
CA VAL A 3 13.43 -23.59 -8.87
C VAL A 3 14.45 -23.10 -9.90
N GLY A 4 14.27 -21.89 -10.40
CA GLY A 4 15.16 -21.30 -11.39
C GLY A 4 16.53 -20.90 -10.84
N PRO A 5 17.54 -20.72 -11.74
CA PRO A 5 18.91 -20.38 -11.33
C PRO A 5 19.02 -19.04 -10.60
N GLU A 6 18.14 -18.10 -10.89
CA GLU A 6 18.06 -16.80 -10.20
C GLU A 6 17.68 -16.96 -8.72
N PHE A 7 16.69 -17.83 -8.43
CA PHE A 7 16.32 -18.14 -7.05
C PHE A 7 17.46 -18.76 -6.27
N MET A 8 18.24 -19.66 -6.90
CA MET A 8 19.39 -20.29 -6.25
C MET A 8 20.47 -19.29 -5.88
N ARG A 9 20.80 -18.33 -6.78
CA ARG A 9 21.73 -17.24 -6.47
C ARG A 9 21.26 -16.39 -5.30
N LEU A 10 19.98 -15.97 -5.34
CA LEU A 10 19.41 -15.18 -4.25
C LEU A 10 19.42 -15.93 -2.92
N LEU A 11 19.21 -17.25 -2.94
CA LEU A 11 19.27 -18.08 -1.74
C LEU A 11 20.70 -18.15 -1.17
N ASP A 12 21.73 -18.24 -2.02
CA ASP A 12 23.12 -18.24 -1.60
C ASP A 12 23.52 -16.87 -1.02
N ASP A 13 23.06 -15.77 -1.59
CA ASP A 13 23.24 -14.42 -1.06
C ASP A 13 22.60 -14.29 0.33
N VAL A 14 21.38 -14.79 0.52
CA VAL A 14 20.69 -14.81 1.82
C VAL A 14 21.45 -15.67 2.84
N ARG A 15 21.95 -16.83 2.46
CA ARG A 15 22.78 -17.68 3.34
C ARG A 15 24.04 -16.95 3.78
N SER A 16 24.72 -16.28 2.85
CA SER A 16 25.90 -15.49 3.14
C SER A 16 25.60 -14.35 4.11
N ALA A 17 24.55 -13.57 3.84
CA ALA A 17 24.14 -12.44 4.66
C ALA A 17 23.73 -12.85 6.08
N LEU A 18 23.11 -14.02 6.25
CA LEU A 18 22.65 -14.52 7.55
C LEU A 18 23.61 -15.50 8.23
N SER A 19 24.79 -15.73 7.65
CA SER A 19 25.76 -16.73 8.14
C SER A 19 26.23 -16.53 9.58
N HIS A 20 26.34 -15.26 10.03
CA HIS A 20 26.76 -14.97 11.41
C HIS A 20 25.64 -15.21 12.44
N SER A 21 24.40 -14.94 12.07
CA SER A 21 23.25 -15.11 12.98
C SER A 21 22.62 -16.49 12.94
N HIS A 22 22.72 -17.16 11.79
CA HIS A 22 22.10 -18.47 11.52
C HIS A 22 23.06 -19.41 10.79
N PRO A 23 24.17 -19.80 11.44
CA PRO A 23 25.10 -20.77 10.82
C PRO A 23 24.40 -22.12 10.58
N CYS A 24 24.56 -22.68 9.40
CA CYS A 24 23.96 -23.98 9.00
C CYS A 24 22.40 -23.98 9.02
N ALA A 25 21.76 -22.85 8.83
CA ALA A 25 20.30 -22.75 8.82
C ALA A 25 19.66 -23.58 7.69
N SER A 26 18.56 -24.24 8.00
CA SER A 26 17.71 -24.88 6.99
C SER A 26 17.07 -23.86 6.05
N LEU A 27 16.65 -24.30 4.88
CA LEU A 27 15.92 -23.44 3.93
C LEU A 27 14.67 -22.81 4.57
N GLU A 28 13.94 -23.58 5.37
CA GLU A 28 12.76 -23.12 6.10
C GLU A 28 13.11 -21.97 7.07
N THR A 29 14.19 -22.12 7.82
CA THR A 29 14.68 -21.08 8.74
C THR A 29 15.04 -19.80 7.99
N LEU A 30 15.79 -19.91 6.89
CA LEU A 30 16.18 -18.76 6.07
C LEU A 30 14.99 -18.02 5.49
N LEU A 31 14.04 -18.77 4.92
CA LEU A 31 12.80 -18.18 4.38
C LEU A 31 11.97 -17.53 5.49
N GLY A 32 11.87 -18.17 6.66
CA GLY A 32 11.19 -17.62 7.82
C GLY A 32 11.78 -16.28 8.28
N GLU A 33 13.10 -16.19 8.35
CA GLU A 33 13.78 -14.92 8.69
C GLU A 33 13.60 -13.84 7.62
N CYS A 34 13.67 -14.19 6.34
CA CYS A 34 13.36 -13.26 5.25
C CYS A 34 11.93 -12.72 5.34
N MET A 35 10.95 -13.59 5.62
CA MET A 35 9.55 -13.18 5.80
C MET A 35 9.38 -12.25 7.02
N LYS A 36 10.00 -12.57 8.16
CA LYS A 36 9.99 -11.71 9.36
C LYS A 36 10.61 -10.34 9.07
N MET A 37 11.75 -10.31 8.36
CA MET A 37 12.38 -9.04 7.95
C MET A 37 11.47 -8.24 7.04
N ALA A 38 10.87 -8.84 6.02
CA ALA A 38 9.95 -8.17 5.12
C ALA A 38 8.73 -7.58 5.86
N LEU A 39 8.16 -8.33 6.81
CA LEU A 39 7.08 -7.86 7.66
C LEU A 39 7.52 -6.72 8.59
N SER A 40 8.73 -6.80 9.16
CA SER A 40 9.28 -5.76 10.03
C SER A 40 9.53 -4.45 9.28
N VAL A 41 10.01 -4.51 8.04
CA VAL A 41 10.19 -3.32 7.18
C VAL A 41 8.84 -2.66 6.89
N LYS A 42 7.81 -3.45 6.57
CA LYS A 42 6.44 -2.94 6.41
C LYS A 42 5.92 -2.29 7.71
N ALA A 43 6.11 -2.97 8.85
CA ALA A 43 5.67 -2.46 10.15
C ALA A 43 6.42 -1.17 10.55
N LYS A 44 7.74 -1.09 10.30
CA LYS A 44 8.55 0.12 10.53
C LYS A 44 8.11 1.27 9.63
N LYS A 45 7.77 1.02 8.37
CA LYS A 45 7.26 2.04 7.44
C LYS A 45 5.93 2.61 7.92
N VAL A 46 5.04 1.76 8.40
CA VAL A 46 3.78 2.17 9.03
C VAL A 46 4.01 2.92 10.34
N LYS A 47 4.99 2.49 11.18
CA LYS A 47 5.36 3.16 12.44
C LYS A 47 6.11 4.48 12.22
N ALA A 48 7.07 4.53 11.30
CA ALA A 48 7.83 5.77 11.02
C ALA A 48 6.92 6.89 10.47
N GLU A 49 5.82 6.52 9.81
CA GLU A 49 4.73 7.46 9.52
C GLU A 49 3.99 7.88 10.80
N ALA A 50 4.15 7.15 11.92
CA ALA A 50 3.42 7.36 13.18
C ALA A 50 4.16 8.24 14.22
N GLU A 51 5.49 8.26 14.24
CA GLU A 51 6.26 8.77 15.39
C GLU A 51 6.75 10.22 15.29
N ARG A 52 6.51 10.95 14.20
CA ARG A 52 6.85 12.37 14.11
C ARG A 52 5.65 13.22 13.70
N PRO A 53 4.89 13.77 14.67
CA PRO A 53 3.96 14.85 14.37
C PRO A 53 4.80 16.08 13.99
N ARG A 54 4.95 16.33 12.70
CA ARG A 54 5.30 17.67 12.23
C ARG A 54 4.08 18.54 12.43
N THR A 55 4.11 19.37 13.44
CA THR A 55 3.18 20.51 13.61
C THR A 55 3.29 21.43 12.40
N ARG A 56 2.60 21.12 11.33
CA ARG A 56 2.40 22.05 10.22
C ARG A 56 1.04 22.72 10.41
N THR A 57 1.08 23.96 10.86
CA THR A 57 -0.07 24.86 11.09
C THR A 57 -0.73 25.39 9.80
N LYS A 58 -0.36 24.88 8.62
CA LYS A 58 -1.03 25.24 7.35
C LYS A 58 -1.71 24.01 6.77
N ALA A 59 -3.01 24.14 6.48
CA ALA A 59 -3.76 23.18 5.71
C ALA A 59 -3.00 22.83 4.42
N PRO A 60 -2.75 21.55 4.11
CA PRO A 60 -2.00 21.17 2.93
C PRO A 60 -2.78 21.61 1.69
N ARG A 61 -2.20 22.52 0.92
CA ARG A 61 -2.69 22.83 -0.41
C ARG A 61 -2.29 21.69 -1.34
N GLY A 62 -3.27 20.93 -1.85
CA GLY A 62 -3.04 19.87 -2.81
C GLY A 62 -3.55 18.49 -2.36
N ARG A 63 -3.31 17.47 -3.19
CA ARG A 63 -3.74 16.06 -3.01
C ARG A 63 -3.07 15.33 -1.82
N HIS A 64 -2.15 15.99 -1.12
CA HIS A 64 -1.42 15.37 -0.02
C HIS A 64 -2.31 15.14 1.19
N ILE A 65 -2.43 13.89 1.61
CA ILE A 65 -3.13 13.52 2.85
C ILE A 65 -2.11 13.57 4.00
N PRO A 66 -2.35 14.40 5.03
CA PRO A 66 -1.48 14.46 6.21
C PRO A 66 -1.35 13.08 6.88
N ALA A 67 -0.15 12.76 7.37
CA ALA A 67 0.13 11.47 8.00
C ALA A 67 -0.77 11.20 9.22
N GLU A 68 -1.10 12.24 10.00
CA GLU A 68 -2.02 12.16 11.13
C GLU A 68 -3.44 11.78 10.70
N VAL A 69 -3.98 12.45 9.68
CA VAL A 69 -5.30 12.14 9.12
C VAL A 69 -5.33 10.70 8.62
N ARG A 70 -4.29 10.29 7.86
CA ARG A 70 -4.14 8.92 7.38
C ARG A 70 -4.22 7.91 8.53
N ARG A 71 -3.41 8.10 9.59
CA ARG A 71 -3.40 7.20 10.75
C ARG A 71 -4.76 7.10 11.42
N THR A 72 -5.42 8.24 11.62
CA THR A 72 -6.73 8.29 12.28
C THR A 72 -7.77 7.54 11.46
N VAL A 73 -7.79 7.71 10.14
CA VAL A 73 -8.72 6.99 9.24
C VAL A 73 -8.41 5.49 9.25
N TRP A 74 -7.14 5.08 9.14
CA TRP A 74 -6.76 3.68 9.20
C TRP A 74 -7.16 3.01 10.53
N LYS A 75 -6.95 3.71 11.64
CA LYS A 75 -7.34 3.23 12.98
C LYS A 75 -8.86 3.13 13.10
N ARG A 76 -9.61 4.16 12.67
CA ARG A 76 -11.07 4.17 12.70
C ARG A 76 -11.66 3.01 11.91
N ASP A 77 -11.14 2.77 10.69
CA ASP A 77 -11.67 1.76 9.77
C ASP A 77 -11.09 0.36 10.04
N GLY A 78 -10.16 0.22 11.01
CA GLY A 78 -9.61 -1.06 11.46
C GLY A 78 -8.79 -1.80 10.39
N SER A 79 -8.08 -1.06 9.52
CA SER A 79 -7.29 -1.62 8.40
C SER A 79 -8.09 -2.59 7.53
N ARG A 80 -9.36 -2.30 7.32
CA ARG A 80 -10.30 -3.08 6.53
C ARG A 80 -11.17 -2.16 5.69
N CYS A 81 -11.59 -2.62 4.52
CA CYS A 81 -12.51 -1.87 3.66
C CYS A 81 -13.76 -1.43 4.45
N SER A 82 -14.12 -0.15 4.34
CA SER A 82 -15.26 0.45 5.05
C SER A 82 -16.55 0.44 4.23
N PHE A 83 -16.53 -0.11 3.01
CA PHE A 83 -17.73 -0.22 2.16
C PHE A 83 -18.77 -1.12 2.84
N VAL A 84 -20.00 -0.67 2.84
CA VAL A 84 -21.17 -1.42 3.31
C VAL A 84 -22.14 -1.53 2.14
N SER A 85 -22.54 -2.74 1.81
CA SER A 85 -23.53 -3.02 0.77
C SER A 85 -24.97 -2.68 1.22
N ASP A 86 -25.92 -2.65 0.30
CA ASP A 86 -27.32 -2.30 0.58
C ASP A 86 -28.00 -3.24 1.58
N ASP A 87 -27.52 -4.48 1.68
CA ASP A 87 -27.96 -5.47 2.69
C ASP A 87 -27.31 -5.28 4.06
N GLY A 88 -26.57 -4.20 4.27
CA GLY A 88 -25.91 -3.86 5.54
C GLY A 88 -24.62 -4.62 5.82
N ARG A 89 -24.12 -5.45 4.90
CA ARG A 89 -22.87 -6.19 5.11
C ARG A 89 -21.66 -5.35 4.76
N ARG A 90 -20.72 -5.27 5.69
CA ARG A 90 -19.43 -4.60 5.47
C ARG A 90 -18.48 -5.53 4.70
N CYS A 91 -17.79 -4.99 3.70
CA CYS A 91 -16.73 -5.69 2.96
C CYS A 91 -15.66 -6.23 3.89
N SER A 92 -15.23 -7.48 3.68
CA SER A 92 -14.21 -8.15 4.49
C SER A 92 -12.77 -7.94 4.05
N ALA A 93 -12.54 -7.25 2.93
CA ALA A 93 -11.21 -7.07 2.34
C ALA A 93 -10.26 -6.33 3.30
N THR A 94 -9.09 -6.90 3.53
CA THR A 94 -7.98 -6.36 4.33
C THR A 94 -6.74 -6.08 3.47
N GLU A 95 -6.79 -6.41 2.20
CA GLU A 95 -5.70 -6.22 1.24
C GLU A 95 -6.06 -5.20 0.17
N ARG A 96 -5.02 -4.65 -0.49
CA ARG A 96 -5.14 -3.64 -1.55
C ARG A 96 -6.03 -2.49 -1.12
N LEU A 97 -5.83 -2.03 0.12
CA LEU A 97 -6.58 -0.94 0.72
C LEU A 97 -5.98 0.41 0.31
N GLU A 98 -6.87 1.35 0.00
CA GLU A 98 -6.56 2.71 -0.44
C GLU A 98 -7.38 3.73 0.36
N LEU A 99 -6.85 4.94 0.51
CA LEU A 99 -7.62 6.05 1.07
C LEU A 99 -8.45 6.71 -0.03
N HIS A 100 -9.74 6.69 0.16
CA HIS A 100 -10.74 7.27 -0.72
C HIS A 100 -11.29 8.58 -0.14
N HIS A 101 -11.51 9.60 -0.99
CA HIS A 101 -12.22 10.82 -0.61
C HIS A 101 -13.72 10.63 -0.90
N ARG A 102 -14.56 10.70 0.13
CA ARG A 102 -16.04 10.63 0.00
C ARG A 102 -16.60 11.74 -0.89
N VAL A 103 -16.12 12.96 -0.67
CA VAL A 103 -16.24 14.05 -1.64
C VAL A 103 -14.93 14.10 -2.39
N PRO A 104 -14.90 13.82 -3.70
CA PRO A 104 -13.67 13.75 -4.47
C PRO A 104 -12.82 15.01 -4.37
N PHE A 105 -11.50 14.85 -4.34
CA PHE A 105 -10.56 15.98 -4.31
C PHE A 105 -10.79 16.94 -5.50
N GLY A 106 -11.06 16.41 -6.70
CA GLY A 106 -11.36 17.20 -7.90
C GLY A 106 -12.66 18.01 -7.81
N ARG A 107 -13.52 17.72 -6.83
CA ARG A 107 -14.74 18.46 -6.50
C ARG A 107 -14.59 19.30 -5.22
N GLY A 108 -13.36 19.55 -4.79
CA GLY A 108 -13.06 20.37 -3.61
C GLY A 108 -13.06 19.62 -2.28
N GLY A 109 -13.14 18.28 -2.29
CA GLY A 109 -13.08 17.46 -1.07
C GLY A 109 -11.75 17.60 -0.35
N ALA A 110 -11.78 18.02 0.91
CA ALA A 110 -10.59 18.17 1.74
C ALA A 110 -10.08 16.84 2.26
N ALA A 111 -8.77 16.74 2.52
CA ALA A 111 -8.14 15.58 3.13
C ALA A 111 -8.33 15.59 4.67
N THR A 112 -9.57 15.42 5.13
CA THR A 112 -9.94 15.36 6.55
C THR A 112 -10.34 13.95 6.95
N VAL A 113 -10.37 13.68 8.27
CA VAL A 113 -10.76 12.37 8.80
C VAL A 113 -12.19 12.00 8.40
N GLU A 114 -13.09 12.98 8.35
CA GLU A 114 -14.51 12.80 8.03
C GLU A 114 -14.70 12.49 6.54
N ASN A 115 -13.91 13.15 5.68
CA ASN A 115 -14.02 12.99 4.23
C ASN A 115 -13.25 11.79 3.68
N LEU A 116 -12.37 11.17 4.46
CA LEU A 116 -11.60 10.02 4.02
C LEU A 116 -12.17 8.71 4.56
N ALA A 117 -12.05 7.66 3.75
CA ALA A 117 -12.41 6.30 4.10
C ALA A 117 -11.38 5.31 3.55
N VAL A 118 -11.19 4.18 4.23
CA VAL A 118 -10.39 3.07 3.70
C VAL A 118 -11.28 2.19 2.83
N LEU A 119 -10.96 2.06 1.56
CA LEU A 119 -11.63 1.15 0.63
C LEU A 119 -10.64 0.16 0.02
N CYS A 120 -11.08 -1.05 -0.34
CA CYS A 120 -10.28 -1.90 -1.21
C CYS A 120 -10.29 -1.36 -2.65
N SER A 121 -9.33 -1.76 -3.46
CA SER A 121 -9.20 -1.26 -4.84
C SER A 121 -10.49 -1.40 -5.66
N LEU A 122 -11.25 -2.50 -5.46
CA LEU A 122 -12.52 -2.72 -6.13
C LEU A 122 -13.58 -1.68 -5.73
N HIS A 123 -13.76 -1.46 -4.43
CA HIS A 123 -14.75 -0.49 -3.95
C HIS A 123 -14.29 0.96 -4.15
N ASN A 124 -12.99 1.22 -4.21
CA ASN A 124 -12.45 2.51 -4.59
C ASN A 124 -12.75 2.84 -6.07
N ASP A 125 -12.58 1.85 -6.97
CA ASP A 125 -12.96 2.00 -8.38
C ASP A 125 -14.47 2.20 -8.55
N LEU A 126 -15.29 1.40 -7.85
CA LEU A 126 -16.75 1.53 -7.87
C LEU A 126 -17.19 2.93 -7.44
N ALA A 127 -16.65 3.44 -6.34
CA ALA A 127 -16.96 4.78 -5.85
C ALA A 127 -16.51 5.87 -6.85
N ALA A 128 -15.33 5.72 -7.46
CA ALA A 128 -14.86 6.64 -8.48
C ALA A 128 -15.74 6.63 -9.75
N ARG A 129 -16.23 5.46 -10.17
CA ARG A 129 -17.18 5.33 -11.28
C ARG A 129 -18.52 5.98 -10.97
N HIS A 130 -18.99 5.82 -9.75
CA HIS A 130 -20.19 6.50 -9.29
C HIS A 130 -20.04 8.04 -9.34
N ASP A 131 -18.87 8.55 -8.93
CA ASP A 131 -18.62 9.98 -8.87
C ASP A 131 -18.35 10.63 -10.24
N TYR A 132 -17.59 9.96 -11.11
CA TYR A 132 -17.10 10.54 -12.37
C TYR A 132 -17.71 9.92 -13.63
N GLY A 133 -18.40 8.79 -13.49
CA GLY A 133 -18.96 8.01 -14.59
C GLY A 133 -17.97 7.07 -15.27
N ASP A 134 -18.50 5.99 -15.85
CA ASP A 134 -17.71 4.92 -16.46
C ASP A 134 -16.83 5.41 -17.60
N VAL A 135 -17.37 6.26 -18.49
CA VAL A 135 -16.63 6.80 -19.65
C VAL A 135 -15.37 7.55 -19.24
N VAL A 136 -15.42 8.29 -18.14
CA VAL A 136 -14.27 9.02 -17.62
C VAL A 136 -13.27 8.04 -17.01
N MET A 137 -13.73 7.10 -16.19
CA MET A 137 -12.86 6.14 -15.49
C MET A 137 -12.17 5.19 -16.47
N ASP A 138 -12.84 4.74 -17.53
CA ASP A 138 -12.24 3.86 -18.53
C ASP A 138 -11.06 4.51 -19.26
N ARG A 139 -11.10 5.82 -19.49
CA ARG A 139 -9.95 6.56 -20.07
C ARG A 139 -8.71 6.51 -19.16
N PHE A 140 -8.90 6.51 -17.84
CA PHE A 140 -7.78 6.42 -16.89
C PHE A 140 -7.28 4.98 -16.76
N THR A 141 -8.14 3.98 -16.78
CA THR A 141 -7.80 2.56 -16.68
C THR A 141 -7.03 2.10 -17.94
N SER A 142 -7.52 2.49 -19.13
CA SER A 142 -6.85 2.18 -20.41
C SER A 142 -5.45 2.81 -20.49
N ARG A 143 -5.25 4.04 -19.98
CA ARG A 143 -3.93 4.68 -19.90
C ARG A 143 -3.00 3.98 -18.88
N ALA A 144 -3.52 3.43 -17.80
CA ALA A 144 -2.71 2.70 -16.82
C ALA A 144 -2.18 1.37 -17.39
N VAL A 145 -2.99 0.69 -18.19
CA VAL A 145 -2.59 -0.56 -18.89
C VAL A 145 -1.58 -0.28 -20.01
N ALA A 146 -1.67 0.88 -20.69
CA ALA A 146 -0.78 1.26 -21.79
C ALA A 146 0.58 1.83 -21.35
N ARG A 147 0.82 2.08 -20.06
CA ARG A 147 2.14 2.51 -19.56
C ARG A 147 2.97 1.29 -19.17
N PRO A 148 3.97 0.87 -19.96
CA PRO A 148 4.93 -0.12 -19.52
C PRO A 148 5.63 0.43 -18.25
N ARG A 149 5.76 -0.42 -17.23
CA ARG A 149 6.54 -0.12 -16.05
C ARG A 149 7.97 0.20 -16.51
N PRO A 150 8.55 1.36 -16.16
CA PRO A 150 9.94 1.62 -16.52
C PRO A 150 10.81 0.47 -15.95
N PRO A 151 11.79 -0.01 -16.72
CA PRO A 151 12.73 -1.00 -16.20
C PRO A 151 13.36 -0.43 -14.93
N HIS A 152 13.47 -1.26 -13.88
CA HIS A 152 14.25 -0.91 -12.71
C HIS A 152 15.66 -0.55 -13.21
N ASP A 153 16.05 0.69 -13.02
CA ASP A 153 17.39 1.17 -13.26
C ASP A 153 18.36 0.25 -12.49
N GLN A 154 19.06 -0.58 -13.24
CA GLN A 154 20.25 -1.23 -12.73
C GLN A 154 21.27 -0.12 -12.59
N ALA A 155 21.38 0.45 -11.38
CA ALA A 155 22.44 1.35 -11.03
C ALA A 155 23.77 0.60 -11.21
N SER A 156 24.37 0.77 -12.38
CA SER A 156 25.78 0.47 -12.64
C SER A 156 26.58 1.45 -11.77
N GLY A 157 27.08 1.00 -10.64
CA GLY A 157 28.15 1.67 -9.91
C GLY A 157 29.50 1.21 -10.47
N PRO A 158 30.50 2.11 -10.49
CA PRO A 158 31.86 1.80 -10.92
C PRO A 158 32.58 0.83 -9.99
#